data_2070cf5da81cd1858be094bcf1f7d92f
#
_entry.id   2070cf5da81cd1858be094bcf1f7d92f
#
_cell.length_a   1.000
_cell.length_b   1.000
_cell.length_c   1.000
_cell.angle_alpha   90.00
_cell.angle_beta   90.00
_cell.angle_gamma   90.00
#
_symmetry.space_group_name_H-M   'P 1'
#
loop_
_entity.id
_entity.type
_entity.pdbx_description
1 polymer ?
#
loop_
_entity_poly.entity_id
_entity_poly.type
_entity_poly.pdbx_seq_one_letter_code
_entity_poly.pdbx_strand_id
1 'polypeptide(L)'
;MPVLESKLNPRSADFAANAAAMRALVDDLRAKLEVVAQGGGDAARAKHTARGKLLPRDRVGLLLDPGTPFLELAPLAALAMYPDRDGSDSAPCAGVIAGIGRVSGVDCVIVCNDATVKGGTYYPLTVKKHLRAQEVAAQNRLPCIYLVDSGGANLPNQDEVFPDRDHFGRIFFNQANMSAQGIAQIAVVMGSCTAGGAYVPAMSDETIIVNNQGTIFLGGPPLVKAATGEVVSAEDLGGGDVHTRLSGVADHLAQDDRHALALAREAVAHLNKKKAAALDVIAPRAPLLEASELYGVIPADTRKPFDVREIIARIVDGSELHEFKPRFGATLVCGFAHVEGMPVGIIANNGILFSESALKGAHFIELCCQRKIPLVFLQNITGFMVGRKVENEGIARNGAKMVTAVATAQVPKFTIIIGGSFGAGNYGMCGRAFGPRFLWMWPNARISVMGGEQAASVLATVKRDGIEGKGGTWSADEEEAFKAPLRQQYEAQGHPYYATARLWDDGIIDPADTRRMLALGLSASLNAPIADTQFGVFRM
;
A
#
# COMPACT_ATOMS: atom_id res chain seq x y z
N MET A 1 -0.37 31.49 -5.16
CA MET A 1 0.10 30.71 -6.33
C MET A 1 -0.94 30.91 -7.44
N PRO A 2 -0.58 30.75 -8.74
CA PRO A 2 -1.59 30.85 -9.81
C PRO A 2 -2.59 29.71 -9.71
N VAL A 3 -3.88 30.03 -9.95
CA VAL A 3 -4.97 29.07 -9.98
C VAL A 3 -4.95 28.35 -11.35
N LEU A 4 -5.11 27.04 -11.32
CA LEU A 4 -5.26 26.24 -12.53
C LEU A 4 -6.69 26.38 -13.08
N GLU A 5 -6.81 26.81 -14.32
CA GLU A 5 -8.08 26.90 -15.03
C GLU A 5 -8.41 25.57 -15.70
N SER A 6 -9.61 25.03 -15.44
CA SER A 6 -10.08 23.84 -16.13
C SER A 6 -10.51 24.16 -17.57
N LYS A 7 -10.07 23.32 -18.50
CA LYS A 7 -10.49 23.33 -19.90
C LYS A 7 -11.55 22.27 -20.21
N LEU A 8 -11.89 21.45 -19.22
CA LEU A 8 -12.89 20.41 -19.38
C LEU A 8 -14.31 21.00 -19.35
N ASN A 9 -15.17 20.43 -20.18
CA ASN A 9 -16.58 20.70 -20.12
C ASN A 9 -17.33 19.51 -19.49
N PRO A 10 -17.71 19.58 -18.18
CA PRO A 10 -18.41 18.51 -17.51
C PRO A 10 -19.78 18.13 -18.11
N ARG A 11 -20.31 18.98 -19.01
CA ARG A 11 -21.59 18.73 -19.72
C ARG A 11 -21.39 18.08 -21.09
N SER A 12 -20.16 17.85 -21.54
CA SER A 12 -19.89 17.20 -22.83
C SER A 12 -20.21 15.70 -22.79
N ALA A 13 -20.59 15.16 -23.94
CA ALA A 13 -20.86 13.72 -24.08
C ALA A 13 -19.63 12.86 -23.77
N ASP A 14 -18.43 13.32 -24.18
CA ASP A 14 -17.17 12.61 -23.91
C ASP A 14 -16.88 12.56 -22.41
N PHE A 15 -17.05 13.68 -21.69
CA PHE A 15 -16.88 13.71 -20.24
C PHE A 15 -17.87 12.77 -19.55
N ALA A 16 -19.14 12.79 -19.95
CA ALA A 16 -20.16 11.92 -19.38
C ALA A 16 -19.85 10.42 -19.61
N ALA A 17 -19.38 10.07 -20.81
CA ALA A 17 -18.98 8.70 -21.16
C ALA A 17 -17.77 8.24 -20.31
N ASN A 18 -16.74 9.07 -20.19
CA ASN A 18 -15.56 8.80 -19.36
C ASN A 18 -15.96 8.61 -17.89
N ALA A 19 -16.81 9.52 -17.36
CA ALA A 19 -17.28 9.46 -16.00
C ALA A 19 -18.11 8.20 -15.72
N ALA A 20 -18.95 7.77 -16.66
CA ALA A 20 -19.72 6.53 -16.55
C ALA A 20 -18.79 5.31 -16.50
N ALA A 21 -17.79 5.25 -17.37
CA ALA A 21 -16.79 4.17 -17.40
C ALA A 21 -16.00 4.07 -16.08
N MET A 22 -15.52 5.22 -15.56
CA MET A 22 -14.78 5.24 -14.30
C MET A 22 -15.67 4.86 -13.11
N ARG A 23 -16.91 5.35 -13.06
CA ARG A 23 -17.86 4.97 -12.00
C ARG A 23 -18.14 3.48 -11.96
N ALA A 24 -18.29 2.83 -13.12
CA ALA A 24 -18.46 1.37 -13.17
C ALA A 24 -17.27 0.63 -12.54
N LEU A 25 -16.03 1.10 -12.76
CA LEU A 25 -14.83 0.53 -12.12
C LEU A 25 -14.80 0.79 -10.61
N VAL A 26 -15.24 1.97 -10.17
CA VAL A 26 -15.32 2.33 -8.74
C VAL A 26 -16.41 1.51 -8.04
N ASP A 27 -17.55 1.30 -8.67
CA ASP A 27 -18.64 0.50 -8.11
C ASP A 27 -18.24 -0.99 -7.99
N ASP A 28 -17.53 -1.54 -8.97
CA ASP A 28 -16.93 -2.88 -8.87
C ASP A 28 -15.90 -2.97 -7.74
N LEU A 29 -15.05 -1.94 -7.58
CA LEU A 29 -14.11 -1.87 -6.46
C LEU A 29 -14.83 -1.88 -5.11
N ARG A 30 -15.86 -1.07 -4.95
CA ARG A 30 -16.65 -0.99 -3.71
C ARG A 30 -17.31 -2.33 -3.38
N ALA A 31 -17.92 -2.98 -4.38
CA ALA A 31 -18.52 -4.30 -4.21
C ALA A 31 -17.50 -5.34 -3.70
N LYS A 32 -16.28 -5.35 -4.26
CA LYS A 32 -15.21 -6.24 -3.80
C LYS A 32 -14.74 -5.92 -2.38
N LEU A 33 -14.63 -4.65 -2.03
CA LEU A 33 -14.28 -4.22 -0.66
C LEU A 33 -15.35 -4.64 0.35
N GLU A 34 -16.63 -4.56 0.00
CA GLU A 34 -17.73 -5.02 0.84
C GLU A 34 -17.67 -6.53 1.10
N VAL A 35 -17.40 -7.32 0.05
CA VAL A 35 -17.23 -8.77 0.18
C VAL A 35 -16.06 -9.12 1.09
N VAL A 36 -14.89 -8.52 0.85
CA VAL A 36 -13.69 -8.76 1.65
C VAL A 36 -13.86 -8.33 3.11
N ALA A 37 -14.66 -7.29 3.37
CA ALA A 37 -14.96 -6.83 4.73
C ALA A 37 -15.74 -7.86 5.56
N GLN A 38 -16.37 -8.88 4.94
CA GLN A 38 -17.05 -9.98 5.63
C GLN A 38 -16.08 -11.03 6.22
N GLY A 39 -14.78 -10.92 5.92
CA GLY A 39 -13.78 -11.87 6.42
C GLY A 39 -14.11 -13.32 6.05
N GLY A 40 -14.17 -14.22 7.01
CA GLY A 40 -14.48 -15.65 6.81
C GLY A 40 -15.96 -15.97 6.53
N GLY A 41 -16.81 -14.95 6.29
CA GLY A 41 -18.23 -15.10 6.00
C GLY A 41 -19.10 -15.36 7.24
N ASP A 42 -20.42 -15.45 7.03
CA ASP A 42 -21.42 -15.43 8.10
C ASP A 42 -21.25 -16.55 9.13
N ALA A 43 -20.99 -17.78 8.70
CA ALA A 43 -20.83 -18.93 9.61
C ALA A 43 -19.60 -18.77 10.52
N ALA A 44 -18.48 -18.32 9.98
CA ALA A 44 -17.27 -18.09 10.76
C ALA A 44 -17.43 -16.91 11.72
N ARG A 45 -18.07 -15.83 11.28
CA ARG A 45 -18.42 -14.64 12.10
C ARG A 45 -19.34 -15.03 13.27
N ALA A 46 -20.40 -15.78 13.00
CA ALA A 46 -21.32 -16.27 14.03
C ALA A 46 -20.60 -17.15 15.08
N LYS A 47 -19.75 -18.06 14.63
CA LYS A 47 -18.91 -18.90 15.52
C LYS A 47 -17.94 -18.06 16.35
N HIS A 48 -17.39 -17.00 15.80
CA HIS A 48 -16.46 -16.09 16.48
C HIS A 48 -17.18 -15.29 17.58
N THR A 49 -18.31 -14.66 17.25
CA THR A 49 -19.09 -13.86 18.20
C THR A 49 -19.76 -14.69 19.29
N ALA A 50 -20.16 -15.95 18.99
CA ALA A 50 -20.69 -16.88 20.00
C ALA A 50 -19.70 -17.20 21.13
N ARG A 51 -18.42 -16.92 20.96
CA ARG A 51 -17.37 -17.04 21.96
C ARG A 51 -17.19 -15.76 22.81
N GLY A 52 -18.05 -14.77 22.67
CA GLY A 52 -17.94 -13.47 23.33
C GLY A 52 -16.93 -12.50 22.71
N LYS A 53 -16.36 -12.83 21.57
CA LYS A 53 -15.36 -12.00 20.88
C LYS A 53 -16.00 -10.94 19.99
N LEU A 54 -15.39 -9.77 19.94
CA LEU A 54 -15.71 -8.76 18.91
C LEU A 54 -15.16 -9.19 17.55
N LEU A 55 -15.86 -8.83 16.47
CA LEU A 55 -15.33 -9.03 15.12
C LEU A 55 -14.06 -8.19 14.92
N PRO A 56 -13.10 -8.64 14.09
CA PRO A 56 -11.82 -7.93 13.92
C PRO A 56 -11.96 -6.46 13.51
N ARG A 57 -12.88 -6.16 12.61
CA ARG A 57 -13.14 -4.76 12.20
C ARG A 57 -13.77 -3.93 13.32
N ASP A 58 -14.60 -4.54 14.17
CA ASP A 58 -15.16 -3.88 15.36
C ASP A 58 -14.06 -3.61 16.41
N ARG A 59 -13.10 -4.55 16.57
CA ARG A 59 -11.91 -4.33 17.41
C ARG A 59 -11.13 -3.11 16.96
N VAL A 60 -10.84 -3.00 15.65
CA VAL A 60 -10.15 -1.83 15.07
C VAL A 60 -10.98 -0.57 15.30
N GLY A 61 -12.26 -0.57 14.95
CA GLY A 61 -13.13 0.61 15.09
C GLY A 61 -13.25 1.13 16.53
N LEU A 62 -13.30 0.22 17.52
CA LEU A 62 -13.38 0.59 18.95
C LEU A 62 -12.02 1.06 19.53
N LEU A 63 -10.91 0.62 18.92
CA LEU A 63 -9.57 1.08 19.32
C LEU A 63 -9.32 2.53 18.88
N LEU A 64 -9.87 2.95 17.74
CA LEU A 64 -9.66 4.28 17.17
C LEU A 64 -10.34 5.38 17.99
N ASP A 65 -9.81 6.58 17.88
CA ASP A 65 -10.48 7.77 18.39
C ASP A 65 -11.78 8.01 17.62
N PRO A 66 -12.90 8.33 18.30
CA PRO A 66 -14.17 8.52 17.65
C PRO A 66 -14.13 9.57 16.52
N GLY A 67 -14.69 9.21 15.36
CA GLY A 67 -14.75 10.10 14.21
C GLY A 67 -13.44 10.27 13.43
N THR A 68 -12.37 9.58 13.82
CA THR A 68 -11.10 9.61 13.07
C THR A 68 -11.07 8.56 11.96
N PRO A 69 -10.42 8.85 10.82
CA PRO A 69 -10.33 7.90 9.72
C PRO A 69 -9.33 6.77 10.02
N PHE A 70 -9.55 5.64 9.37
CA PHE A 70 -8.59 4.53 9.30
C PHE A 70 -8.02 4.46 7.87
N LEU A 71 -6.72 4.63 7.72
CA LEU A 71 -6.00 4.45 6.46
C LEU A 71 -5.64 2.97 6.32
N GLU A 72 -6.57 2.17 5.81
CA GLU A 72 -6.37 0.73 5.64
C GLU A 72 -5.34 0.45 4.52
N LEU A 73 -4.40 -0.45 4.79
CA LEU A 73 -3.38 -0.91 3.84
C LEU A 73 -3.88 -2.13 3.07
N ALA A 74 -3.85 -2.04 1.75
CA ALA A 74 -4.11 -3.15 0.82
C ALA A 74 -5.29 -4.06 1.26
N PRO A 75 -6.52 -3.54 1.36
CA PRO A 75 -7.68 -4.33 1.80
C PRO A 75 -7.97 -5.52 0.87
N LEU A 76 -7.57 -5.45 -0.40
CA LEU A 76 -7.71 -6.53 -1.38
C LEU A 76 -6.45 -7.42 -1.50
N ALA A 77 -5.53 -7.38 -0.54
CA ALA A 77 -4.39 -8.29 -0.53
C ALA A 77 -4.85 -9.76 -0.51
N ALA A 78 -4.17 -10.60 -1.28
CA ALA A 78 -4.45 -12.02 -1.50
C ALA A 78 -5.77 -12.32 -2.26
N LEU A 79 -6.45 -11.31 -2.81
CA LEU A 79 -7.71 -11.51 -3.56
C LEU A 79 -7.56 -12.62 -4.60
N ALA A 80 -8.37 -13.69 -4.49
CA ALA A 80 -8.40 -14.86 -5.37
C ALA A 80 -7.05 -15.60 -5.54
N MET A 81 -6.11 -15.43 -4.59
CA MET A 81 -4.81 -16.12 -4.68
C MET A 81 -4.79 -17.50 -3.99
N TYR A 82 -5.66 -17.71 -3.04
CA TYR A 82 -5.74 -18.96 -2.28
C TYR A 82 -7.16 -19.53 -2.34
N PRO A 83 -7.61 -20.06 -3.50
CA PRO A 83 -8.97 -20.59 -3.62
C PRO A 83 -9.15 -21.86 -2.78
N ASP A 84 -10.28 -21.95 -2.08
CA ASP A 84 -10.74 -23.17 -1.45
C ASP A 84 -11.23 -24.20 -2.50
N ARG A 85 -11.57 -25.41 -2.06
CA ARG A 85 -12.05 -26.48 -2.96
C ARG A 85 -13.34 -26.13 -3.71
N ASP A 86 -14.14 -25.24 -3.15
CA ASP A 86 -15.38 -24.72 -3.76
C ASP A 86 -15.14 -23.46 -4.61
N GLY A 87 -13.87 -23.01 -4.74
CA GLY A 87 -13.48 -21.82 -5.50
C GLY A 87 -13.64 -20.50 -4.75
N SER A 88 -14.12 -20.52 -3.50
CA SER A 88 -14.16 -19.32 -2.66
C SER A 88 -12.76 -18.86 -2.24
N ASP A 89 -12.62 -17.55 -1.92
CA ASP A 89 -11.34 -17.01 -1.46
C ASP A 89 -11.05 -17.43 -0.02
N SER A 90 -9.97 -18.17 0.20
CA SER A 90 -9.56 -18.66 1.51
C SER A 90 -8.98 -17.59 2.43
N ALA A 91 -8.46 -16.50 1.89
CA ALA A 91 -7.71 -15.53 2.66
C ALA A 91 -8.05 -14.08 2.29
N PRO A 92 -9.34 -13.67 2.38
CA PRO A 92 -9.73 -12.29 2.12
C PRO A 92 -8.94 -11.33 3.02
N CYS A 93 -8.55 -10.18 2.46
CA CYS A 93 -7.70 -9.20 3.15
C CYS A 93 -6.35 -9.77 3.63
N ALA A 94 -5.90 -10.89 3.03
CA ALA A 94 -4.76 -11.71 3.50
C ALA A 94 -4.92 -12.20 4.96
N GLY A 95 -6.13 -12.34 5.48
CA GLY A 95 -6.41 -12.78 6.87
C GLY A 95 -5.94 -11.80 7.95
N VAL A 96 -5.57 -10.55 7.58
CA VAL A 96 -5.11 -9.54 8.53
C VAL A 96 -5.54 -8.14 8.08
N ILE A 97 -6.16 -7.38 9.00
CA ILE A 97 -6.49 -5.98 8.80
C ILE A 97 -5.29 -5.16 9.28
N ALA A 98 -4.73 -4.34 8.41
CA ALA A 98 -3.61 -3.48 8.76
C ALA A 98 -3.83 -2.06 8.26
N GLY A 99 -3.38 -1.07 9.00
CA GLY A 99 -3.54 0.34 8.60
C GLY A 99 -3.05 1.32 9.65
N ILE A 100 -3.22 2.61 9.35
CA ILE A 100 -2.92 3.69 10.29
C ILE A 100 -4.22 4.27 10.81
N GLY A 101 -4.29 4.42 12.13
CA GLY A 101 -5.40 5.08 12.79
C GLY A 101 -4.95 5.88 13.99
N ARG A 102 -5.78 6.79 14.46
CA ARG A 102 -5.48 7.60 15.65
C ARG A 102 -6.01 6.90 16.88
N VAL A 103 -5.15 6.71 17.87
CA VAL A 103 -5.46 6.10 19.17
C VAL A 103 -4.97 7.04 20.26
N SER A 104 -5.85 7.50 21.13
CA SER A 104 -5.52 8.45 22.20
C SER A 104 -4.70 9.67 21.70
N GLY A 105 -5.07 10.21 20.54
CA GLY A 105 -4.42 11.36 19.91
C GLY A 105 -3.12 11.05 19.15
N VAL A 106 -2.63 9.80 19.17
CA VAL A 106 -1.40 9.35 18.50
C VAL A 106 -1.71 8.55 17.24
N ASP A 107 -1.04 8.87 16.13
CA ASP A 107 -1.12 8.06 14.91
C ASP A 107 -0.36 6.74 15.15
N CYS A 108 -1.03 5.59 15.03
CA CYS A 108 -0.49 4.26 15.26
C CYS A 108 -0.71 3.37 14.04
N VAL A 109 0.22 2.44 13.79
CA VAL A 109 -0.03 1.31 12.90
C VAL A 109 -0.75 0.22 13.70
N ILE A 110 -1.86 -0.24 13.18
CA ILE A 110 -2.66 -1.31 13.78
C ILE A 110 -2.56 -2.53 12.87
N VAL A 111 -2.26 -3.70 13.45
CA VAL A 111 -2.25 -5.00 12.78
C VAL A 111 -3.18 -5.92 13.54
N CYS A 112 -4.32 -6.26 12.96
CA CYS A 112 -5.36 -7.07 13.59
C CYS A 112 -5.54 -8.38 12.82
N ASN A 113 -5.27 -9.51 13.46
CA ASN A 113 -5.56 -10.82 12.88
C ASN A 113 -7.06 -11.01 12.70
N ASP A 114 -7.48 -11.53 11.55
CA ASP A 114 -8.86 -11.95 11.34
C ASP A 114 -9.01 -13.46 11.61
N ALA A 115 -9.35 -13.80 12.84
CA ALA A 115 -9.56 -15.20 13.23
C ALA A 115 -10.81 -15.84 12.59
N THR A 116 -11.68 -15.07 11.93
CA THR A 116 -12.78 -15.62 11.11
C THR A 116 -12.24 -16.22 9.82
N VAL A 117 -11.08 -15.74 9.36
CA VAL A 117 -10.37 -16.23 8.18
C VAL A 117 -9.38 -17.32 8.60
N LYS A 118 -9.76 -18.59 8.42
CA LYS A 118 -8.91 -19.76 8.70
C LYS A 118 -8.24 -19.73 10.10
N GLY A 119 -8.95 -19.20 11.09
CA GLY A 119 -8.42 -19.10 12.48
C GLY A 119 -7.27 -18.13 12.65
N GLY A 120 -7.14 -17.11 11.79
CA GLY A 120 -6.04 -16.15 11.84
C GLY A 120 -4.69 -16.72 11.40
N THR A 121 -4.70 -17.80 10.61
CA THR A 121 -3.49 -18.46 10.10
C THR A 121 -2.77 -17.57 9.09
N TYR A 122 -1.43 -17.53 9.17
CA TYR A 122 -0.58 -16.75 8.28
C TYR A 122 -0.29 -17.48 6.98
N TYR A 123 -0.83 -16.99 5.88
CA TYR A 123 -0.47 -17.32 4.51
C TYR A 123 0.76 -16.49 4.06
N PRO A 124 1.40 -16.80 2.92
CA PRO A 124 2.52 -15.99 2.41
C PRO A 124 2.18 -14.50 2.29
N LEU A 125 1.00 -14.17 1.76
CA LEU A 125 0.55 -12.77 1.65
C LEU A 125 0.17 -12.14 2.99
N THR A 126 -0.23 -12.92 3.99
CA THR A 126 -0.43 -12.43 5.36
C THR A 126 0.89 -11.93 5.95
N VAL A 127 1.96 -12.72 5.80
CA VAL A 127 3.32 -12.32 6.21
C VAL A 127 3.75 -11.06 5.49
N LYS A 128 3.64 -11.03 4.15
CA LYS A 128 4.03 -9.88 3.34
C LYS A 128 3.28 -8.60 3.74
N LYS A 129 1.97 -8.71 4.04
CA LYS A 129 1.16 -7.58 4.49
C LYS A 129 1.56 -7.09 5.89
N HIS A 130 1.82 -8.00 6.81
CA HIS A 130 2.33 -7.65 8.15
C HIS A 130 3.69 -6.94 8.06
N LEU A 131 4.62 -7.46 7.26
CA LEU A 131 5.92 -6.82 7.01
C LEU A 131 5.75 -5.42 6.39
N ARG A 132 4.81 -5.25 5.46
CA ARG A 132 4.50 -3.92 4.90
C ARG A 132 3.97 -2.96 5.97
N ALA A 133 3.11 -3.41 6.86
CA ALA A 133 2.62 -2.59 7.97
C ALA A 133 3.77 -2.15 8.89
N GLN A 134 4.69 -3.06 9.22
CA GLN A 134 5.89 -2.73 10.00
C GLN A 134 6.84 -1.79 9.24
N GLU A 135 7.00 -1.94 7.93
CA GLU A 135 7.77 -1.01 7.11
C GLU A 135 7.17 0.40 7.17
N VAL A 136 5.84 0.52 7.04
CA VAL A 136 5.13 1.80 7.19
C VAL A 136 5.34 2.38 8.58
N ALA A 137 5.27 1.56 9.63
CA ALA A 137 5.53 1.97 11.01
C ALA A 137 6.96 2.50 11.18
N ALA A 138 7.96 1.76 10.72
CA ALA A 138 9.37 2.13 10.82
C ALA A 138 9.67 3.44 10.07
N GLN A 139 9.23 3.53 8.81
CA GLN A 139 9.47 4.70 7.96
C GLN A 139 8.84 5.98 8.49
N ASN A 140 7.69 5.88 9.16
CA ASN A 140 6.96 7.01 9.71
C ASN A 140 7.08 7.12 11.23
N ARG A 141 7.88 6.25 11.89
CA ARG A 141 8.07 6.17 13.33
C ARG A 141 6.75 6.10 14.12
N LEU A 142 5.82 5.28 13.64
CA LEU A 142 4.51 5.09 14.26
C LEU A 142 4.55 3.93 15.24
N PRO A 143 4.01 4.06 16.47
CA PRO A 143 3.79 2.94 17.37
C PRO A 143 2.99 1.83 16.67
N CYS A 144 3.30 0.57 16.98
CA CYS A 144 2.55 -0.59 16.48
C CYS A 144 1.63 -1.13 17.56
N ILE A 145 0.38 -1.42 17.20
CA ILE A 145 -0.58 -2.11 18.04
C ILE A 145 -0.97 -3.41 17.32
N TYR A 146 -0.66 -4.55 17.93
CA TYR A 146 -0.96 -5.88 17.41
C TYR A 146 -2.17 -6.45 18.15
N LEU A 147 -3.32 -6.58 17.48
CA LEU A 147 -4.50 -7.26 18.01
C LEU A 147 -4.41 -8.73 17.58
N VAL A 148 -3.88 -9.56 18.49
CA VAL A 148 -3.44 -10.93 18.18
C VAL A 148 -4.56 -11.94 18.42
N ASP A 149 -4.92 -12.69 17.39
CA ASP A 149 -5.82 -13.82 17.42
C ASP A 149 -5.46 -14.78 16.26
N SER A 150 -4.36 -15.53 16.43
CA SER A 150 -3.70 -16.24 15.33
C SER A 150 -3.41 -17.69 15.64
N GLY A 151 -3.73 -18.56 14.68
CA GLY A 151 -3.35 -19.98 14.71
C GLY A 151 -1.90 -20.28 14.31
N GLY A 152 -1.07 -19.24 14.02
CA GLY A 152 0.31 -19.42 13.58
C GLY A 152 0.46 -19.55 12.05
N ALA A 153 1.54 -20.17 11.60
CA ALA A 153 1.86 -20.32 10.18
C ALA A 153 0.93 -21.32 9.46
N ASN A 154 0.60 -21.04 8.21
CA ASN A 154 -0.10 -21.99 7.34
C ASN A 154 0.84 -23.14 6.96
N LEU A 155 0.64 -24.30 7.55
CA LEU A 155 1.54 -25.46 7.38
C LEU A 155 1.64 -25.98 5.94
N PRO A 156 0.55 -26.01 5.13
CA PRO A 156 0.65 -26.41 3.74
C PRO A 156 1.56 -25.52 2.87
N ASN A 157 1.72 -24.25 3.25
CA ASN A 157 2.58 -23.27 2.54
C ASN A 157 3.80 -22.88 3.39
N GLN A 158 4.31 -23.77 4.22
CA GLN A 158 5.37 -23.45 5.18
C GLN A 158 6.68 -23.00 4.50
N ASP A 159 6.97 -23.48 3.32
CA ASP A 159 8.12 -23.13 2.48
C ASP A 159 8.09 -21.66 2.01
N GLU A 160 6.90 -21.08 1.82
CA GLU A 160 6.70 -19.66 1.46
C GLU A 160 6.40 -18.76 2.68
N VAL A 161 6.36 -19.33 3.89
CA VAL A 161 6.02 -18.59 5.14
C VAL A 161 7.21 -18.50 6.08
N PHE A 162 8.06 -19.54 6.17
CA PHE A 162 9.03 -19.70 7.26
C PHE A 162 10.49 -19.44 6.91
N PRO A 163 11.12 -20.05 5.85
CA PRO A 163 12.56 -20.18 5.80
C PRO A 163 13.34 -18.97 5.25
N ASP A 164 12.71 -18.06 4.51
CA ASP A 164 13.42 -16.97 3.82
C ASP A 164 13.52 -15.70 4.69
N ARG A 165 14.38 -14.78 4.22
CA ARG A 165 14.67 -13.50 4.89
C ARG A 165 13.43 -12.66 5.18
N ASP A 166 12.52 -12.55 4.22
CA ASP A 166 11.31 -11.71 4.32
C ASP A 166 10.07 -12.56 4.59
N HIS A 167 10.23 -13.64 5.36
CA HIS A 167 9.20 -14.51 5.88
C HIS A 167 8.87 -14.21 7.35
N PHE A 168 8.21 -15.14 8.02
CA PHE A 168 7.61 -14.95 9.35
C PHE A 168 8.63 -14.46 10.41
N GLY A 169 9.86 -14.98 10.38
CA GLY A 169 10.93 -14.54 11.29
C GLY A 169 11.30 -13.08 11.16
N ARG A 170 11.09 -12.46 9.98
CA ARG A 170 11.36 -11.03 9.76
C ARG A 170 10.42 -10.13 10.56
N ILE A 171 9.21 -10.59 10.89
CA ILE A 171 8.27 -9.85 11.74
C ILE A 171 8.90 -9.56 13.09
N PHE A 172 9.51 -10.58 13.72
CA PHE A 172 10.14 -10.47 15.05
C PHE A 172 11.42 -9.64 15.00
N PHE A 173 12.22 -9.83 13.96
CA PHE A 173 13.41 -9.01 13.72
C PHE A 173 13.03 -7.53 13.62
N ASN A 174 12.02 -7.19 12.86
CA ASN A 174 11.55 -5.81 12.70
C ASN A 174 11.01 -5.26 14.02
N GLN A 175 10.21 -6.04 14.75
CA GLN A 175 9.64 -5.67 16.03
C GLN A 175 10.73 -5.29 17.05
N ALA A 176 11.75 -6.14 17.22
CA ALA A 176 12.88 -5.88 18.12
C ALA A 176 13.65 -4.62 17.70
N ASN A 177 13.93 -4.44 16.41
CA ASN A 177 14.67 -3.27 15.91
C ASN A 177 13.85 -1.97 16.00
N MET A 178 12.53 -2.02 15.81
CA MET A 178 11.66 -0.87 16.00
C MET A 178 11.60 -0.45 17.47
N SER A 179 11.44 -1.40 18.39
CA SER A 179 11.52 -1.15 19.84
C SER A 179 12.85 -0.49 20.22
N ALA A 180 13.98 -1.05 19.75
CA ALA A 180 15.32 -0.49 19.98
C ALA A 180 15.49 0.95 19.43
N GLN A 181 14.70 1.35 18.44
CA GLN A 181 14.66 2.70 17.89
C GLN A 181 13.64 3.62 18.59
N GLY A 182 12.98 3.16 19.65
CA GLY A 182 11.96 3.91 20.38
C GLY A 182 10.62 4.02 19.62
N ILE A 183 10.32 3.05 18.75
CA ILE A 183 9.01 2.88 18.13
C ILE A 183 8.27 1.83 18.94
N ALA A 184 7.34 2.27 19.79
CA ALA A 184 6.65 1.42 20.75
C ALA A 184 5.89 0.26 20.07
N GLN A 185 5.95 -0.92 20.71
CA GLN A 185 5.32 -2.16 20.29
C GLN A 185 4.35 -2.61 21.37
N ILE A 186 3.05 -2.57 21.09
CA ILE A 186 1.98 -2.95 22.04
C ILE A 186 1.24 -4.13 21.48
N ALA A 187 1.12 -5.22 22.24
CA ALA A 187 0.34 -6.40 21.88
C ALA A 187 -0.92 -6.53 22.74
N VAL A 188 -2.01 -6.92 22.11
CA VAL A 188 -3.28 -7.24 22.76
C VAL A 188 -3.68 -8.64 22.34
N VAL A 189 -3.55 -9.60 23.23
CA VAL A 189 -3.84 -11.00 22.96
C VAL A 189 -5.31 -11.28 23.23
N MET A 190 -6.08 -11.34 22.15
CA MET A 190 -7.55 -11.45 22.15
C MET A 190 -8.02 -12.83 21.69
N GLY A 191 -7.11 -13.79 21.63
CA GLY A 191 -7.39 -15.16 21.24
C GLY A 191 -6.14 -16.02 21.26
N SER A 192 -6.11 -17.05 20.43
CA SER A 192 -4.96 -17.95 20.37
C SER A 192 -3.72 -17.22 19.85
N CYS A 193 -2.58 -17.53 20.47
CA CYS A 193 -1.27 -17.08 20.04
C CYS A 193 -0.28 -18.22 20.18
N THR A 194 -0.12 -19.01 19.10
CA THR A 194 0.54 -20.32 19.17
C THR A 194 1.81 -20.34 18.32
N ALA A 195 2.79 -21.12 18.74
CA ALA A 195 4.08 -21.36 18.07
C ALA A 195 4.85 -20.06 17.80
N GLY A 196 5.32 -19.83 16.58
CA GLY A 196 6.03 -18.60 16.22
C GLY A 196 5.23 -17.32 16.52
N GLY A 197 3.90 -17.36 16.43
CA GLY A 197 3.04 -16.24 16.76
C GLY A 197 3.16 -15.77 18.22
N ALA A 198 3.53 -16.63 19.13
CA ALA A 198 3.74 -16.32 20.54
C ALA A 198 4.83 -15.26 20.78
N TYR A 199 5.75 -15.09 19.84
CA TYR A 199 6.78 -14.07 19.94
C TYR A 199 6.27 -12.65 19.70
N VAL A 200 5.14 -12.46 19.01
CA VAL A 200 4.58 -11.11 18.83
C VAL A 200 4.28 -10.46 20.18
N PRO A 201 3.47 -11.05 21.09
CA PRO A 201 3.29 -10.49 22.42
C PRO A 201 4.55 -10.57 23.30
N ALA A 202 5.29 -11.68 23.26
CA ALA A 202 6.44 -11.88 24.13
C ALA A 202 7.61 -10.91 23.85
N MET A 203 7.65 -10.29 22.68
CA MET A 203 8.65 -9.30 22.28
C MET A 203 8.09 -7.88 22.16
N SER A 204 6.83 -7.65 22.51
CA SER A 204 6.25 -6.31 22.61
C SER A 204 6.78 -5.59 23.85
N ASP A 205 6.81 -4.26 23.81
CA ASP A 205 7.22 -3.45 24.95
C ASP A 205 6.18 -3.50 26.07
N GLU A 206 4.90 -3.74 25.69
CA GLU A 206 3.78 -3.86 26.62
C GLU A 206 2.75 -4.85 26.04
N THR A 207 2.29 -5.79 26.88
CA THR A 207 1.39 -6.87 26.46
C THR A 207 0.17 -6.96 27.36
N ILE A 208 -1.01 -6.93 26.73
CA ILE A 208 -2.33 -7.07 27.34
C ILE A 208 -2.89 -8.43 26.92
N ILE A 209 -3.49 -9.19 27.83
CA ILE A 209 -4.13 -10.47 27.53
C ILE A 209 -5.55 -10.52 28.06
N VAL A 210 -6.49 -11.04 27.26
CA VAL A 210 -7.89 -11.22 27.66
C VAL A 210 -8.06 -12.53 28.45
N ASN A 211 -8.60 -12.42 29.64
CA ASN A 211 -8.84 -13.53 30.55
C ASN A 211 -9.78 -14.60 29.95
N ASN A 212 -9.47 -15.87 30.12
CA ASN A 212 -10.24 -17.02 29.61
C ASN A 212 -10.48 -17.01 28.08
N GLN A 213 -9.71 -16.22 27.33
CA GLN A 213 -9.84 -16.07 25.89
C GLN A 213 -8.48 -16.00 25.18
N GLY A 214 -7.58 -15.18 25.69
CA GLY A 214 -6.21 -15.04 25.18
C GLY A 214 -5.32 -16.16 25.71
N THR A 215 -4.51 -16.76 24.82
CA THR A 215 -3.51 -17.76 25.21
C THR A 215 -2.21 -17.54 24.48
N ILE A 216 -1.08 -17.71 25.18
CA ILE A 216 0.28 -17.60 24.60
C ILE A 216 1.03 -18.88 24.96
N PHE A 217 1.47 -19.65 23.96
CA PHE A 217 2.35 -20.79 24.19
C PHE A 217 3.11 -21.18 22.92
N LEU A 218 4.35 -21.66 23.07
CA LEU A 218 5.15 -22.15 21.94
C LEU A 218 4.64 -23.50 21.44
N GLY A 219 4.14 -24.36 22.34
CA GLY A 219 3.52 -25.63 22.03
C GLY A 219 2.17 -25.74 22.72
N GLY A 220 1.08 -25.86 21.96
CA GLY A 220 -0.27 -26.02 22.53
C GLY A 220 -0.50 -27.35 23.22
N PRO A 221 -1.62 -27.52 23.95
CA PRO A 221 -1.92 -28.72 24.72
C PRO A 221 -1.74 -30.06 23.97
N PRO A 222 -2.11 -30.18 22.67
CA PRO A 222 -1.86 -31.40 21.91
C PRO A 222 -0.38 -31.76 21.75
N LEU A 223 0.48 -30.74 21.54
CA LEU A 223 1.92 -30.92 21.40
C LEU A 223 2.55 -31.29 22.75
N VAL A 224 2.13 -30.64 23.84
CA VAL A 224 2.57 -30.98 25.22
C VAL A 224 2.23 -32.42 25.55
N LYS A 225 0.99 -32.84 25.29
CA LYS A 225 0.57 -34.24 25.50
C LYS A 225 1.39 -35.23 24.68
N ALA A 226 1.69 -34.92 23.43
CA ALA A 226 2.48 -35.80 22.56
C ALA A 226 3.95 -35.87 22.98
N ALA A 227 4.52 -34.77 23.49
CA ALA A 227 5.92 -34.68 23.86
C ALA A 227 6.24 -35.20 25.27
N THR A 228 5.36 -34.95 26.23
CA THR A 228 5.58 -35.22 27.67
C THR A 228 4.59 -36.17 28.29
N GLY A 229 3.46 -36.47 27.64
CA GLY A 229 2.34 -37.23 28.20
C GLY A 229 1.42 -36.40 29.10
N GLU A 230 1.77 -35.16 29.40
CA GLU A 230 0.99 -34.28 30.28
C GLU A 230 -0.32 -33.86 29.60
N VAL A 231 -1.41 -33.89 30.37
CA VAL A 231 -2.73 -33.40 29.95
C VAL A 231 -3.01 -32.10 30.69
N VAL A 232 -2.98 -30.98 29.95
CA VAL A 232 -3.16 -29.65 30.50
C VAL A 232 -4.17 -28.87 29.64
N SER A 233 -4.98 -28.00 30.28
CA SER A 233 -5.86 -27.09 29.54
C SER A 233 -5.07 -25.95 28.90
N ALA A 234 -5.63 -25.30 27.88
CA ALA A 234 -4.99 -24.13 27.25
C ALA A 234 -4.84 -22.96 28.24
N GLU A 235 -5.82 -22.79 29.15
CA GLU A 235 -5.78 -21.74 30.18
C GLU A 235 -4.69 -22.01 31.21
N ASP A 236 -4.57 -23.24 31.71
CA ASP A 236 -3.54 -23.61 32.67
C ASP A 236 -2.13 -23.65 32.07
N LEU A 237 -2.02 -23.90 30.77
CA LEU A 237 -0.74 -23.91 30.05
C LEU A 237 -0.21 -22.50 29.77
N GLY A 238 -1.09 -21.60 29.34
CA GLY A 238 -0.65 -20.27 28.89
C GLY A 238 -1.80 -19.28 28.75
N GLY A 239 -2.75 -19.29 29.66
CA GLY A 239 -3.85 -18.33 29.75
C GLY A 239 -3.46 -17.02 30.44
N GLY A 240 -4.45 -16.15 30.57
CA GLY A 240 -4.27 -14.79 31.10
C GLY A 240 -3.72 -14.76 32.53
N ASP A 241 -4.25 -15.55 33.45
CA ASP A 241 -3.77 -15.60 34.83
C ASP A 241 -2.32 -16.12 34.92
N VAL A 242 -2.00 -17.14 34.14
CA VAL A 242 -0.63 -17.71 34.11
C VAL A 242 0.38 -16.64 33.66
N HIS A 243 0.07 -15.90 32.59
CA HIS A 243 1.02 -14.97 32.02
C HIS A 243 1.12 -13.63 32.75
N THR A 244 0.06 -13.20 33.42
CA THR A 244 0.12 -11.95 34.21
C THR A 244 0.61 -12.14 35.64
N ARG A 245 0.49 -13.38 36.21
CA ARG A 245 0.84 -13.62 37.59
C ARG A 245 2.07 -14.52 37.82
N LEU A 246 2.26 -15.53 36.95
CA LEU A 246 3.32 -16.54 37.16
C LEU A 246 4.54 -16.30 36.24
N SER A 247 4.31 -16.22 34.94
CA SER A 247 5.41 -16.13 33.95
C SER A 247 5.87 -14.71 33.65
N GLY A 248 5.02 -13.69 33.86
CA GLY A 248 5.31 -12.31 33.55
C GLY A 248 5.43 -12.00 32.04
N VAL A 249 4.87 -12.84 31.16
CA VAL A 249 4.87 -12.60 29.70
C VAL A 249 3.86 -11.52 29.30
N ALA A 250 2.80 -11.36 30.08
CA ALA A 250 1.82 -10.30 29.88
C ALA A 250 1.79 -9.36 31.10
N ASP A 251 1.60 -8.07 30.84
CA ASP A 251 1.64 -7.02 31.85
C ASP A 251 0.25 -6.72 32.43
N HIS A 252 -0.79 -6.86 31.59
CA HIS A 252 -2.16 -6.50 31.97
C HIS A 252 -3.16 -7.60 31.66
N LEU A 253 -4.04 -7.91 32.64
CA LEU A 253 -5.16 -8.83 32.50
C LEU A 253 -6.45 -8.06 32.19
N ALA A 254 -7.00 -8.24 31.00
CA ALA A 254 -8.28 -7.68 30.60
C ALA A 254 -9.44 -8.66 30.85
N GLN A 255 -10.62 -8.16 31.16
CA GLN A 255 -11.82 -8.95 31.37
C GLN A 255 -12.44 -9.47 30.08
N ASP A 256 -12.42 -8.64 29.05
CA ASP A 256 -12.98 -8.88 27.71
C ASP A 256 -12.26 -8.03 26.65
N ASP A 257 -12.70 -8.18 25.39
CA ASP A 257 -12.16 -7.42 24.26
C ASP A 257 -12.24 -5.89 24.46
N ARG A 258 -13.33 -5.37 25.01
CA ARG A 258 -13.53 -3.93 25.22
C ARG A 258 -12.57 -3.37 26.28
N HIS A 259 -12.41 -4.10 27.39
CA HIS A 259 -11.46 -3.74 28.43
C HIS A 259 -10.02 -3.79 27.91
N ALA A 260 -9.69 -4.81 27.09
CA ALA A 260 -8.36 -4.92 26.49
C ALA A 260 -8.05 -3.73 25.55
N LEU A 261 -9.01 -3.30 24.76
CA LEU A 261 -8.87 -2.12 23.89
C LEU A 261 -8.75 -0.83 24.70
N ALA A 262 -9.45 -0.70 25.83
CA ALA A 262 -9.31 0.44 26.74
C ALA A 262 -7.89 0.51 27.33
N LEU A 263 -7.35 -0.61 27.82
CA LEU A 263 -5.97 -0.71 28.32
C LEU A 263 -4.94 -0.36 27.22
N ALA A 264 -5.16 -0.83 25.98
CA ALA A 264 -4.30 -0.46 24.86
C ALA A 264 -4.33 1.05 24.56
N ARG A 265 -5.49 1.68 24.68
CA ARG A 265 -5.61 3.14 24.54
C ARG A 265 -4.89 3.90 25.66
N GLU A 266 -4.93 3.37 26.88
CA GLU A 266 -4.17 3.93 28.03
C GLU A 266 -2.67 3.79 27.80
N ALA A 267 -2.18 2.61 27.36
CA ALA A 267 -0.78 2.40 27.03
C ALA A 267 -0.29 3.42 25.97
N VAL A 268 -1.08 3.65 24.93
CA VAL A 268 -0.76 4.68 23.91
C VAL A 268 -0.74 6.10 24.49
N ALA A 269 -1.68 6.43 25.40
CA ALA A 269 -1.74 7.75 26.02
C ALA A 269 -0.47 8.09 26.84
N HIS A 270 0.22 7.08 27.35
CA HIS A 270 1.44 7.22 28.13
C HIS A 270 2.74 7.32 27.29
N LEU A 271 2.70 7.16 25.97
CA LEU A 271 3.88 7.16 25.10
C LEU A 271 4.59 8.52 25.01
N ASN A 272 3.99 9.60 25.50
CA ASN A 272 4.53 10.97 25.40
C ASN A 272 5.01 11.33 23.99
N LYS A 273 4.28 10.86 22.96
CA LYS A 273 4.68 10.99 21.57
C LYS A 273 4.12 12.26 20.92
N LYS A 274 5.01 12.99 20.21
CA LYS A 274 4.66 14.16 19.40
C LYS A 274 5.15 13.98 17.97
N LYS A 275 4.49 14.63 17.01
CA LYS A 275 4.97 14.68 15.61
C LYS A 275 6.35 15.33 15.57
N ALA A 276 7.25 14.76 14.76
CA ALA A 276 8.67 15.14 14.73
C ALA A 276 9.01 16.11 13.59
N ALA A 277 8.32 16.05 12.45
CA ALA A 277 8.61 16.89 11.30
C ALA A 277 7.98 18.27 11.45
N ALA A 278 8.80 19.31 11.36
CA ALA A 278 8.34 20.69 11.23
C ALA A 278 8.17 21.02 9.75
N LEU A 279 6.93 21.13 9.29
CA LEU A 279 6.56 21.71 7.99
C LEU A 279 5.80 23.01 8.24
N ASP A 280 5.91 23.95 7.32
CA ASP A 280 5.10 25.17 7.33
C ASP A 280 3.68 24.82 6.81
N VAL A 281 2.84 24.36 7.75
CA VAL A 281 1.46 23.96 7.46
C VAL A 281 0.56 25.19 7.58
N ILE A 282 -0.11 25.53 6.49
CA ILE A 282 -1.06 26.64 6.43
C ILE A 282 -2.51 26.15 6.67
N ALA A 283 -3.44 27.05 6.80
CA ALA A 283 -4.86 26.69 6.86
C ALA A 283 -5.30 25.97 5.55
N PRO A 284 -5.93 24.79 5.64
CA PRO A 284 -6.36 24.06 4.45
C PRO A 284 -7.44 24.81 3.68
N ARG A 285 -7.41 24.70 2.36
CA ARG A 285 -8.41 25.28 1.46
C ARG A 285 -8.94 24.19 0.53
N ALA A 286 -10.25 24.10 0.38
CA ALA A 286 -10.84 23.18 -0.59
C ALA A 286 -10.37 23.53 -2.02
N PRO A 287 -10.21 22.54 -2.92
CA PRO A 287 -10.10 22.82 -4.35
C PRO A 287 -11.30 23.61 -4.86
N LEU A 288 -11.12 24.41 -5.90
CA LEU A 288 -12.21 25.14 -6.56
C LEU A 288 -13.06 24.25 -7.47
N LEU A 289 -12.56 23.08 -7.80
CA LEU A 289 -13.19 22.09 -8.67
C LEU A 289 -13.57 20.84 -7.87
N GLU A 290 -14.72 20.26 -8.22
CA GLU A 290 -15.26 19.12 -7.48
C GLU A 290 -14.45 17.84 -7.67
N ALA A 291 -14.18 17.10 -6.58
CA ALA A 291 -13.46 15.83 -6.63
C ALA A 291 -14.17 14.78 -7.49
N SER A 292 -15.51 14.78 -7.54
CA SER A 292 -16.31 13.86 -8.35
C SER A 292 -16.11 14.04 -9.87
N GLU A 293 -15.60 15.19 -10.31
CA GLU A 293 -15.26 15.42 -11.71
C GLU A 293 -14.02 14.61 -12.14
N LEU A 294 -13.19 14.11 -11.20
CA LEU A 294 -12.06 13.22 -11.51
C LEU A 294 -12.48 11.98 -12.30
N TYR A 295 -13.72 11.54 -12.16
CA TYR A 295 -14.23 10.41 -12.95
C TYR A 295 -14.28 10.68 -14.46
N GLY A 296 -14.45 11.93 -14.87
CA GLY A 296 -14.55 12.31 -16.29
C GLY A 296 -13.24 12.82 -16.92
N VAL A 297 -12.18 13.01 -16.12
CA VAL A 297 -10.91 13.58 -16.60
C VAL A 297 -10.17 12.61 -17.51
N ILE A 298 -10.06 11.35 -17.11
CA ILE A 298 -9.30 10.35 -17.88
C ILE A 298 -10.20 9.72 -18.93
N PRO A 299 -9.80 9.78 -20.22
CA PRO A 299 -10.54 9.13 -21.30
C PRO A 299 -10.61 7.61 -21.09
N ALA A 300 -11.78 7.01 -21.33
CA ALA A 300 -11.94 5.56 -21.35
C ALA A 300 -11.06 4.90 -22.45
N ASP A 301 -10.87 5.59 -23.58
CA ASP A 301 -9.86 5.21 -24.58
C ASP A 301 -8.47 5.72 -24.15
N THR A 302 -7.63 4.81 -23.69
CA THR A 302 -6.28 5.11 -23.17
C THR A 302 -5.33 5.72 -24.22
N ARG A 303 -5.69 5.72 -25.51
CA ARG A 303 -4.94 6.37 -26.59
C ARG A 303 -5.19 7.87 -26.67
N LYS A 304 -6.29 8.35 -26.09
CA LYS A 304 -6.62 9.77 -26.04
C LYS A 304 -5.81 10.46 -24.95
N PRO A 305 -5.07 11.54 -25.25
CA PRO A 305 -4.36 12.30 -24.23
C PRO A 305 -5.32 13.13 -23.37
N PHE A 306 -4.88 13.44 -22.17
CA PHE A 306 -5.51 14.42 -21.27
C PHE A 306 -4.42 15.27 -20.60
N ASP A 307 -4.79 16.47 -20.14
CA ASP A 307 -3.86 17.31 -19.38
C ASP A 307 -3.93 16.95 -17.89
N VAL A 308 -2.81 16.50 -17.32
CA VAL A 308 -2.73 16.10 -15.92
C VAL A 308 -3.01 17.25 -14.93
N ARG A 309 -2.91 18.52 -15.38
CA ARG A 309 -3.28 19.69 -14.56
C ARG A 309 -4.75 19.65 -14.15
N GLU A 310 -5.61 19.02 -14.95
CA GLU A 310 -7.02 18.80 -14.60
C GLU A 310 -7.17 17.92 -13.34
N ILE A 311 -6.30 16.92 -13.16
CA ILE A 311 -6.27 16.12 -11.94
C ILE A 311 -5.70 16.94 -10.79
N ILE A 312 -4.56 17.61 -10.99
CA ILE A 312 -3.91 18.43 -9.97
C ILE A 312 -4.87 19.47 -9.41
N ALA A 313 -5.62 20.16 -10.27
CA ALA A 313 -6.57 21.21 -9.88
C ALA A 313 -7.71 20.71 -8.96
N ARG A 314 -8.01 19.39 -8.97
CA ARG A 314 -9.07 18.79 -8.14
C ARG A 314 -8.55 18.15 -6.85
N ILE A 315 -7.23 18.18 -6.63
CA ILE A 315 -6.63 17.57 -5.42
C ILE A 315 -5.85 18.57 -4.57
N VAL A 316 -5.39 19.70 -5.12
CA VAL A 316 -4.59 20.69 -4.38
C VAL A 316 -5.45 21.82 -3.82
N ASP A 317 -4.95 22.43 -2.75
CA ASP A 317 -5.60 23.55 -2.06
C ASP A 317 -5.84 24.73 -3.02
N GLY A 318 -7.10 25.22 -3.06
CA GLY A 318 -7.51 26.34 -3.90
C GLY A 318 -7.27 26.14 -5.39
N SER A 319 -7.05 24.91 -5.85
CA SER A 319 -6.65 24.57 -7.22
C SER A 319 -5.38 25.31 -7.67
N GLU A 320 -4.49 25.63 -6.74
CA GLU A 320 -3.28 26.42 -7.00
C GLU A 320 -2.03 25.56 -7.23
N LEU A 321 -1.28 25.88 -8.28
CA LEU A 321 0.00 25.25 -8.58
C LEU A 321 1.03 26.31 -9.01
N HIS A 322 2.17 26.35 -8.34
CA HIS A 322 3.33 27.09 -8.82
C HIS A 322 4.17 26.18 -9.71
N GLU A 323 3.86 26.17 -11.01
CA GLU A 323 4.52 25.27 -11.96
C GLU A 323 5.98 25.66 -12.21
N PHE A 324 6.87 24.68 -12.08
CA PHE A 324 8.29 24.79 -12.30
C PHE A 324 8.64 24.49 -13.75
N LYS A 325 9.35 25.41 -14.43
CA LYS A 325 9.77 25.27 -15.83
C LYS A 325 8.63 24.86 -16.79
N PRO A 326 7.50 25.58 -16.87
CA PRO A 326 6.34 25.17 -17.66
C PRO A 326 6.65 25.06 -19.17
N ARG A 327 7.67 25.78 -19.66
CA ARG A 327 8.07 25.81 -21.08
C ARG A 327 9.15 24.80 -21.45
N PHE A 328 9.75 24.09 -20.47
CA PHE A 328 10.80 23.10 -20.67
C PHE A 328 10.33 21.72 -20.17
N GLY A 329 10.52 20.67 -20.97
CA GLY A 329 10.08 19.33 -20.63
C GLY A 329 8.57 19.27 -20.36
N ALA A 330 7.74 19.76 -21.29
CA ALA A 330 6.30 19.95 -21.10
C ALA A 330 5.51 18.66 -20.89
N THR A 331 6.09 17.50 -21.20
CA THR A 331 5.50 16.18 -20.97
C THR A 331 5.62 15.70 -19.51
N LEU A 332 6.28 16.50 -18.65
CA LEU A 332 6.31 16.32 -17.20
C LEU A 332 5.92 17.65 -16.54
N VAL A 333 4.85 17.63 -15.76
CA VAL A 333 4.44 18.77 -14.93
C VAL A 333 5.11 18.64 -13.57
N CYS A 334 5.86 19.68 -13.18
CA CYS A 334 6.46 19.78 -11.85
C CYS A 334 6.00 21.09 -11.21
N GLY A 335 5.63 21.09 -9.93
CA GLY A 335 5.22 22.34 -9.27
C GLY A 335 4.99 22.20 -7.78
N PHE A 336 5.03 23.34 -7.08
CA PHE A 336 4.73 23.43 -5.65
C PHE A 336 3.24 23.70 -5.45
N ALA A 337 2.64 23.01 -4.47
CA ALA A 337 1.24 23.14 -4.10
C ALA A 337 1.07 22.84 -2.60
N HIS A 338 -0.17 22.86 -2.12
CA HIS A 338 -0.54 22.37 -0.80
C HIS A 338 -1.63 21.30 -0.91
N VAL A 339 -1.63 20.34 0.00
CA VAL A 339 -2.70 19.37 0.20
C VAL A 339 -3.07 19.40 1.68
N GLU A 340 -4.30 19.78 2.00
CA GLU A 340 -4.76 20.02 3.37
C GLU A 340 -3.78 20.90 4.18
N GLY A 341 -3.33 22.00 3.56
CA GLY A 341 -2.39 22.95 4.13
C GLY A 341 -0.93 22.50 4.17
N MET A 342 -0.64 21.25 3.90
CA MET A 342 0.73 20.70 3.90
C MET A 342 1.41 20.96 2.56
N PRO A 343 2.65 21.53 2.54
CA PRO A 343 3.36 21.80 1.31
C PRO A 343 3.80 20.51 0.62
N VAL A 344 3.66 20.44 -0.70
CA VAL A 344 4.05 19.31 -1.54
C VAL A 344 4.70 19.76 -2.84
N GLY A 345 5.66 18.97 -3.34
CA GLY A 345 6.18 19.04 -4.69
C GLY A 345 5.48 17.98 -5.56
N ILE A 346 4.74 18.41 -6.57
CA ILE A 346 4.02 17.51 -7.48
C ILE A 346 4.87 17.24 -8.71
N ILE A 347 4.99 15.97 -9.09
CA ILE A 347 5.61 15.48 -10.32
C ILE A 347 4.59 14.60 -11.03
N ALA A 348 4.11 15.04 -12.18
CA ALA A 348 3.01 14.39 -12.88
C ALA A 348 3.30 14.18 -14.36
N ASN A 349 3.05 12.98 -14.87
CA ASN A 349 3.20 12.69 -16.29
C ASN A 349 2.11 13.41 -17.11
N ASN A 350 2.54 14.06 -18.17
CA ASN A 350 1.69 14.70 -19.18
C ASN A 350 2.05 14.21 -20.60
N GLY A 351 2.53 12.99 -20.70
CA GLY A 351 2.99 12.33 -21.91
C GLY A 351 4.25 11.48 -21.68
N ILE A 352 4.90 11.13 -22.78
CA ILE A 352 6.13 10.32 -22.79
C ILE A 352 7.29 11.11 -22.17
N LEU A 353 8.20 10.46 -21.46
CA LEU A 353 9.39 11.09 -20.91
C LEU A 353 10.48 11.25 -21.96
N PHE A 354 10.89 12.50 -22.19
CA PHE A 354 12.05 12.89 -22.99
C PHE A 354 13.23 13.26 -22.08
N SER A 355 14.40 13.47 -22.66
CA SER A 355 15.61 13.90 -21.94
C SER A 355 15.37 15.16 -21.10
N GLU A 356 14.76 16.19 -21.70
CA GLU A 356 14.44 17.44 -21.00
C GLU A 356 13.41 17.26 -19.89
N SER A 357 12.44 16.36 -20.04
CA SER A 357 11.49 16.02 -18.97
C SER A 357 12.20 15.35 -17.79
N ALA A 358 13.12 14.42 -18.06
CA ALA A 358 13.91 13.76 -17.03
C ALA A 358 14.84 14.74 -16.29
N LEU A 359 15.50 15.66 -17.01
CA LEU A 359 16.34 16.71 -16.43
C LEU A 359 15.53 17.67 -15.56
N LYS A 360 14.33 18.07 -16.01
CA LYS A 360 13.39 18.88 -15.23
C LYS A 360 12.99 18.18 -13.95
N GLY A 361 12.61 16.89 -14.03
CA GLY A 361 12.23 16.07 -12.89
C GLY A 361 13.35 15.94 -11.87
N ALA A 362 14.57 15.62 -12.31
CA ALA A 362 15.74 15.52 -11.44
C ALA A 362 15.97 16.83 -10.67
N HIS A 363 16.05 17.96 -11.38
CA HIS A 363 16.26 19.28 -10.77
C HIS A 363 15.13 19.63 -9.76
N PHE A 364 13.89 19.33 -10.09
CA PHE A 364 12.77 19.63 -9.20
C PHE A 364 12.80 18.78 -7.93
N ILE A 365 13.19 17.50 -8.02
CA ILE A 365 13.40 16.61 -6.88
C ILE A 365 14.49 17.17 -5.96
N GLU A 366 15.63 17.63 -6.53
CA GLU A 366 16.72 18.23 -5.76
C GLU A 366 16.23 19.46 -4.98
N LEU A 367 15.44 20.34 -5.63
CA LEU A 367 14.85 21.52 -4.95
C LEU A 367 13.92 21.12 -3.80
N CYS A 368 13.08 20.13 -4.00
CA CYS A 368 12.19 19.63 -2.94
C CYS A 368 12.97 19.02 -1.78
N CYS A 369 14.02 18.24 -2.07
CA CYS A 369 14.89 17.64 -1.07
C CYS A 369 15.62 18.71 -0.24
N GLN A 370 16.18 19.73 -0.88
CA GLN A 370 16.83 20.84 -0.22
C GLN A 370 15.88 21.60 0.72
N ARG A 371 14.62 21.73 0.32
CA ARG A 371 13.56 22.45 1.07
C ARG A 371 12.79 21.55 2.02
N LYS A 372 13.13 20.26 2.09
CA LYS A 372 12.43 19.23 2.90
C LYS A 372 10.92 19.14 2.60
N ILE A 373 10.53 19.36 1.33
CA ILE A 373 9.14 19.30 0.86
C ILE A 373 8.85 17.88 0.39
N PRO A 374 7.79 17.22 0.91
CA PRO A 374 7.34 15.91 0.43
C PRO A 374 7.00 15.91 -1.07
N LEU A 375 7.24 14.77 -1.73
CA LEU A 375 7.00 14.59 -3.16
C LEU A 375 5.75 13.76 -3.43
N VAL A 376 4.92 14.21 -4.36
CA VAL A 376 3.75 13.49 -4.86
C VAL A 376 3.94 13.19 -6.34
N PHE A 377 3.95 11.92 -6.70
CA PHE A 377 4.05 11.43 -8.07
C PHE A 377 2.68 11.01 -8.58
N LEU A 378 2.19 11.66 -9.64
CA LEU A 378 1.00 11.24 -10.38
C LEU A 378 1.47 10.51 -11.64
N GLN A 379 1.33 9.19 -11.64
CA GLN A 379 1.96 8.32 -12.61
C GLN A 379 0.96 7.93 -13.71
N ASN A 380 1.23 8.38 -14.93
CA ASN A 380 0.61 7.93 -16.18
C ASN A 380 1.68 7.89 -17.26
N ILE A 381 2.53 6.87 -17.21
CA ILE A 381 3.73 6.76 -18.02
C ILE A 381 3.70 5.53 -18.92
N THR A 382 3.92 5.76 -20.20
CA THR A 382 4.08 4.71 -21.21
C THR A 382 5.54 4.30 -21.41
N GLY A 383 6.50 5.08 -20.90
CA GLY A 383 7.94 4.83 -20.97
C GLY A 383 8.74 6.09 -21.28
N PHE A 384 10.06 5.93 -21.34
CA PHE A 384 10.92 6.91 -21.95
C PHE A 384 10.83 6.81 -23.47
N MET A 385 11.04 7.92 -24.19
CA MET A 385 11.08 7.92 -25.64
C MET A 385 12.22 7.02 -26.13
N VAL A 386 11.95 6.26 -27.18
CA VAL A 386 12.91 5.36 -27.83
C VAL A 386 13.20 5.78 -29.26
N GLY A 387 14.35 5.40 -29.77
CA GLY A 387 14.72 5.66 -31.16
C GLY A 387 16.14 6.24 -31.29
N ARG A 388 16.75 6.03 -32.45
CA ARG A 388 18.17 6.37 -32.71
C ARG A 388 18.54 7.79 -32.30
N LYS A 389 17.70 8.78 -32.60
CA LYS A 389 17.96 10.17 -32.29
C LYS A 389 18.08 10.42 -30.79
N VAL A 390 17.06 10.00 -30.02
CA VAL A 390 17.02 10.24 -28.56
C VAL A 390 18.08 9.42 -27.81
N GLU A 391 18.41 8.22 -28.30
CA GLU A 391 19.51 7.40 -27.75
C GLU A 391 20.86 8.11 -27.94
N ASN A 392 21.13 8.62 -29.16
CA ASN A 392 22.35 9.35 -29.46
C ASN A 392 22.45 10.71 -28.71
N GLU A 393 21.33 11.31 -28.38
CA GLU A 393 21.23 12.53 -27.56
C GLU A 393 21.35 12.23 -26.05
N GLY A 394 21.43 10.96 -25.64
CA GLY A 394 21.72 10.53 -24.27
C GLY A 394 20.49 10.40 -23.37
N ILE A 395 19.35 9.94 -23.89
CA ILE A 395 18.13 9.69 -23.10
C ILE A 395 18.40 8.75 -21.91
N ALA A 396 19.23 7.70 -22.10
CA ALA A 396 19.59 6.78 -21.02
C ALA A 396 20.31 7.50 -19.88
N ARG A 397 21.29 8.36 -20.20
CA ARG A 397 22.02 9.17 -19.22
C ARG A 397 21.11 10.15 -18.48
N ASN A 398 20.26 10.85 -19.20
CA ASN A 398 19.37 11.87 -18.64
C ASN A 398 18.22 11.24 -17.85
N GLY A 399 17.68 10.12 -18.32
CA GLY A 399 16.73 9.31 -17.58
C GLY A 399 17.30 8.77 -16.27
N ALA A 400 18.54 8.28 -16.30
CA ALA A 400 19.23 7.79 -15.10
C ALA A 400 19.41 8.89 -14.03
N LYS A 401 19.58 10.16 -14.40
CA LYS A 401 19.63 11.27 -13.43
C LYS A 401 18.32 11.38 -12.65
N MET A 402 17.18 11.32 -13.31
CA MET A 402 15.87 11.35 -12.65
C MET A 402 15.67 10.14 -11.75
N VAL A 403 16.00 8.94 -12.25
CA VAL A 403 15.91 7.70 -11.47
C VAL A 403 16.81 7.76 -10.22
N THR A 404 18.04 8.27 -10.35
CA THR A 404 18.96 8.47 -9.22
C THR A 404 18.40 9.49 -8.21
N ALA A 405 17.87 10.61 -8.68
CA ALA A 405 17.26 11.62 -7.81
C ALA A 405 16.07 11.05 -7.02
N VAL A 406 15.19 10.29 -7.67
CA VAL A 406 14.06 9.60 -7.01
C VAL A 406 14.55 8.60 -5.97
N ALA A 407 15.56 7.77 -6.33
CA ALA A 407 16.07 6.71 -5.46
C ALA A 407 16.72 7.26 -4.18
N THR A 408 17.46 8.36 -4.29
CA THR A 408 18.23 8.94 -3.19
C THR A 408 17.47 9.96 -2.36
N ALA A 409 16.33 10.47 -2.85
CA ALA A 409 15.48 11.43 -2.12
C ALA A 409 15.02 10.88 -0.77
N GLN A 410 15.33 11.61 0.33
CA GLN A 410 14.95 11.25 1.70
C GLN A 410 13.65 11.92 2.17
N VAL A 411 13.13 12.89 1.43
CA VAL A 411 11.80 13.45 1.71
C VAL A 411 10.72 12.38 1.53
N PRO A 412 9.61 12.42 2.28
CA PRO A 412 8.49 11.51 2.05
C PRO A 412 8.03 11.55 0.60
N LYS A 413 7.86 10.38 0.00
CA LYS A 413 7.41 10.21 -1.38
C LYS A 413 6.06 9.48 -1.40
N PHE A 414 5.13 9.96 -2.21
CA PHE A 414 3.80 9.37 -2.39
C PHE A 414 3.56 9.16 -3.87
N THR A 415 3.08 7.99 -4.26
CA THR A 415 2.82 7.69 -5.67
C THR A 415 1.36 7.29 -5.85
N ILE A 416 0.72 7.87 -6.86
CA ILE A 416 -0.59 7.45 -7.33
C ILE A 416 -0.50 7.08 -8.79
N ILE A 417 -0.76 5.82 -9.12
CA ILE A 417 -0.85 5.37 -10.50
C ILE A 417 -2.25 5.68 -11.00
N ILE A 418 -2.37 6.76 -11.76
CA ILE A 418 -3.64 7.28 -12.28
C ILE A 418 -4.01 6.70 -13.65
N GLY A 419 -3.07 5.98 -14.28
CA GLY A 419 -3.24 5.37 -15.60
C GLY A 419 -2.15 4.33 -15.85
N GLY A 420 -1.36 4.47 -16.90
CA GLY A 420 -0.28 3.54 -17.22
C GLY A 420 0.94 3.68 -16.30
N SER A 421 1.59 2.55 -16.02
CA SER A 421 2.88 2.47 -15.33
C SER A 421 3.74 1.42 -16.00
N PHE A 422 4.50 1.83 -17.01
CA PHE A 422 5.22 0.91 -17.88
C PHE A 422 6.73 1.13 -17.90
N GLY A 423 7.48 0.01 -17.87
CA GLY A 423 8.92 -0.02 -18.05
C GLY A 423 9.72 0.85 -17.08
N ALA A 424 10.86 1.36 -17.52
CA ALA A 424 11.74 2.21 -16.71
C ALA A 424 11.11 3.56 -16.33
N GLY A 425 10.02 3.97 -16.98
CA GLY A 425 9.23 5.13 -16.58
C GLY A 425 8.66 4.98 -15.17
N ASN A 426 8.28 3.77 -14.77
CA ASN A 426 7.89 3.45 -13.40
C ASN A 426 8.98 3.84 -12.38
N TYR A 427 10.25 3.61 -12.71
CA TYR A 427 11.39 3.93 -11.82
C TYR A 427 11.55 5.45 -11.65
N GLY A 428 11.54 6.20 -12.75
CA GLY A 428 11.64 7.66 -12.72
C GLY A 428 10.45 8.35 -12.04
N MET A 429 9.30 7.67 -11.97
CA MET A 429 8.07 8.16 -11.32
C MET A 429 7.80 7.52 -9.96
N CYS A 430 8.85 7.06 -9.27
CA CYS A 430 8.77 6.51 -7.92
C CYS A 430 7.82 5.31 -7.79
N GLY A 431 8.05 4.26 -8.60
CA GLY A 431 7.34 2.98 -8.44
C GLY A 431 7.69 2.28 -7.12
N ARG A 432 7.06 1.14 -6.85
CA ARG A 432 7.15 0.41 -5.57
C ARG A 432 8.58 0.18 -5.08
N ALA A 433 9.50 -0.19 -5.99
CA ALA A 433 10.90 -0.45 -5.66
C ALA A 433 11.70 0.80 -5.23
N PHE A 434 11.17 2.00 -5.46
CA PHE A 434 11.82 3.28 -5.12
C PHE A 434 11.38 3.86 -3.77
N GLY A 435 10.73 3.04 -2.96
CA GLY A 435 10.44 3.31 -1.55
C GLY A 435 9.49 4.49 -1.31
N PRO A 436 8.35 4.61 -2.03
CA PRO A 436 7.33 5.55 -1.63
C PRO A 436 6.78 5.18 -0.25
N ARG A 437 6.46 6.18 0.57
CA ARG A 437 5.77 5.98 1.85
C ARG A 437 4.46 5.22 1.63
N PHE A 438 3.74 5.62 0.57
CA PHE A 438 2.55 4.95 0.08
C PHE A 438 2.53 4.99 -1.45
N LEU A 439 2.01 3.91 -2.03
CA LEU A 439 1.70 3.81 -3.45
C LEU A 439 0.27 3.29 -3.59
N TRP A 440 -0.59 4.07 -4.23
CA TRP A 440 -1.96 3.68 -4.54
C TRP A 440 -2.20 3.62 -6.05
N MET A 441 -3.19 2.85 -6.44
CA MET A 441 -3.63 2.75 -7.83
C MET A 441 -5.07 3.22 -7.97
N TRP A 442 -5.39 3.88 -9.09
CA TRP A 442 -6.77 4.06 -9.50
C TRP A 442 -7.29 2.79 -10.17
N PRO A 443 -8.64 2.55 -10.20
CA PRO A 443 -9.18 1.30 -10.73
C PRO A 443 -8.96 1.10 -12.25
N ASN A 444 -8.69 2.17 -13.00
CA ASN A 444 -8.32 2.13 -14.42
C ASN A 444 -6.83 1.92 -14.67
N ALA A 445 -6.00 1.88 -13.64
CA ALA A 445 -4.55 1.80 -13.80
C ALA A 445 -4.09 0.47 -14.43
N ARG A 446 -2.91 0.51 -15.06
CA ARG A 446 -2.23 -0.68 -15.60
C ARG A 446 -0.75 -0.61 -15.29
N ILE A 447 -0.17 -1.75 -14.90
CA ILE A 447 1.26 -1.86 -14.58
C ILE A 447 1.87 -3.09 -15.23
N SER A 448 2.94 -2.89 -16.01
CA SER A 448 3.77 -3.99 -16.57
C SER A 448 5.07 -3.44 -17.16
N VAL A 449 5.91 -4.34 -17.69
CA VAL A 449 7.17 -3.95 -18.37
C VAL A 449 6.88 -3.06 -19.59
N MET A 450 5.80 -3.34 -20.33
CA MET A 450 5.32 -2.55 -21.48
C MET A 450 3.84 -2.86 -21.73
N GLY A 451 3.16 -2.07 -22.54
CA GLY A 451 1.78 -2.35 -22.92
C GLY A 451 1.64 -3.70 -23.62
N GLY A 452 0.54 -4.43 -23.39
CA GLY A 452 0.33 -5.78 -23.91
C GLY A 452 0.41 -5.88 -25.44
N GLU A 453 -0.13 -4.91 -26.17
CA GLU A 453 -0.01 -4.86 -27.63
C GLU A 453 1.45 -4.66 -28.08
N GLN A 454 2.19 -3.80 -27.40
CA GLN A 454 3.60 -3.56 -27.70
C GLN A 454 4.43 -4.82 -27.42
N ALA A 455 4.21 -5.49 -26.29
CA ALA A 455 4.89 -6.73 -25.94
C ALA A 455 4.62 -7.84 -26.96
N ALA A 456 3.36 -8.03 -27.33
CA ALA A 456 2.96 -9.02 -28.34
C ALA A 456 3.60 -8.73 -29.71
N SER A 457 3.66 -7.44 -30.11
CA SER A 457 4.26 -7.04 -31.39
C SER A 457 5.78 -7.23 -31.41
N VAL A 458 6.49 -6.89 -30.31
CA VAL A 458 7.95 -7.11 -30.20
C VAL A 458 8.28 -8.61 -30.30
N LEU A 459 7.56 -9.45 -29.55
CA LEU A 459 7.79 -10.90 -29.55
C LEU A 459 7.43 -11.52 -30.92
N ALA A 460 6.37 -11.03 -31.57
CA ALA A 460 6.00 -11.44 -32.91
C ALA A 460 7.07 -11.08 -33.94
N THR A 461 7.65 -9.87 -33.86
CA THR A 461 8.76 -9.45 -34.75
C THR A 461 9.95 -10.38 -34.59
N VAL A 462 10.40 -10.64 -33.37
CA VAL A 462 11.53 -11.56 -33.11
C VAL A 462 11.26 -12.96 -33.66
N LYS A 463 10.03 -13.47 -33.48
CA LYS A 463 9.65 -14.79 -33.99
C LYS A 463 9.59 -14.81 -35.52
N ARG A 464 9.06 -13.76 -36.16
CA ARG A 464 8.98 -13.60 -37.61
C ARG A 464 10.39 -13.61 -38.22
N ASP A 465 11.29 -12.75 -37.70
CA ASP A 465 12.68 -12.66 -38.15
C ASP A 465 13.39 -14.03 -38.06
N GLY A 466 13.12 -14.79 -36.99
CA GLY A 466 13.66 -16.13 -36.80
C GLY A 466 13.12 -17.18 -37.80
N ILE A 467 11.86 -17.05 -38.25
CA ILE A 467 11.23 -17.91 -39.27
C ILE A 467 11.77 -17.55 -40.67
N GLU A 468 11.73 -16.26 -41.00
CA GLU A 468 12.20 -15.75 -42.31
C GLU A 468 13.70 -15.99 -42.51
N GLY A 469 14.51 -15.83 -41.45
CA GLY A 469 15.94 -16.14 -41.46
C GLY A 469 16.26 -17.63 -41.74
N LYS A 470 15.29 -18.52 -41.59
CA LYS A 470 15.36 -19.96 -41.93
C LYS A 470 14.68 -20.29 -43.27
N GLY A 471 14.25 -19.27 -44.01
CA GLY A 471 13.57 -19.44 -45.29
C GLY A 471 12.08 -19.83 -45.19
N GLY A 472 11.48 -19.73 -43.98
CA GLY A 472 10.06 -19.97 -43.76
C GLY A 472 9.20 -18.71 -43.99
N THR A 473 7.89 -18.90 -44.01
CA THR A 473 6.88 -17.83 -44.05
C THR A 473 5.98 -17.95 -42.83
N TRP A 474 5.47 -16.82 -42.35
CA TRP A 474 4.54 -16.74 -41.24
C TRP A 474 3.33 -15.91 -41.65
N SER A 475 2.15 -16.53 -41.66
CA SER A 475 0.93 -15.84 -42.07
C SER A 475 0.44 -14.84 -41.02
N ALA A 476 -0.39 -13.89 -41.44
CA ALA A 476 -1.01 -12.93 -40.55
C ALA A 476 -1.91 -13.59 -39.48
N ASP A 477 -2.61 -14.67 -39.85
CA ASP A 477 -3.47 -15.41 -38.94
C ASP A 477 -2.66 -16.15 -37.86
N GLU A 478 -1.53 -16.76 -38.26
CA GLU A 478 -0.60 -17.42 -37.31
C GLU A 478 0.05 -16.39 -36.36
N GLU A 479 0.38 -15.21 -36.89
CA GLU A 479 0.90 -14.12 -36.07
C GLU A 479 -0.13 -13.63 -35.06
N GLU A 480 -1.39 -13.42 -35.50
CA GLU A 480 -2.46 -12.98 -34.61
C GLU A 480 -2.77 -14.05 -33.54
N ALA A 481 -2.81 -15.33 -33.92
CA ALA A 481 -2.96 -16.45 -32.98
C ALA A 481 -1.82 -16.50 -31.93
N PHE A 482 -0.62 -16.10 -32.31
CA PHE A 482 0.53 -15.97 -31.39
C PHE A 482 0.40 -14.75 -30.47
N LYS A 483 -0.06 -13.61 -30.98
CA LYS A 483 -0.16 -12.35 -30.24
C LYS A 483 -1.32 -12.35 -29.22
N ALA A 484 -2.45 -12.97 -29.56
CA ALA A 484 -3.67 -12.92 -28.74
C ALA A 484 -3.47 -13.42 -27.29
N PRO A 485 -2.87 -14.59 -27.01
CA PRO A 485 -2.63 -15.04 -25.63
C PRO A 485 -1.66 -14.14 -24.87
N LEU A 486 -0.66 -13.56 -25.52
CA LEU A 486 0.27 -12.63 -24.91
C LEU A 486 -0.43 -11.34 -24.45
N ARG A 487 -1.28 -10.78 -25.30
CA ARG A 487 -2.10 -9.61 -24.93
C ARG A 487 -2.99 -9.91 -23.74
N GLN A 488 -3.67 -11.06 -23.76
CA GLN A 488 -4.54 -11.48 -22.65
C GLN A 488 -3.75 -11.65 -21.34
N GLN A 489 -2.57 -12.24 -21.38
CA GLN A 489 -1.70 -12.40 -20.22
C GLN A 489 -1.28 -11.05 -19.64
N TYR A 490 -0.82 -10.11 -20.49
CA TYR A 490 -0.40 -8.79 -20.06
C TYR A 490 -1.55 -7.96 -19.49
N GLU A 491 -2.75 -8.05 -20.10
CA GLU A 491 -3.94 -7.37 -19.58
C GLU A 491 -4.34 -7.92 -18.20
N ALA A 492 -4.34 -9.24 -18.03
CA ALA A 492 -4.67 -9.87 -16.75
C ALA A 492 -3.64 -9.53 -15.67
N GLN A 493 -2.33 -9.65 -15.97
CA GLN A 493 -1.25 -9.41 -15.01
C GLN A 493 -0.99 -7.92 -14.74
N GLY A 494 -1.33 -7.05 -15.70
CA GLY A 494 -1.24 -5.60 -15.54
C GLY A 494 -2.42 -4.96 -14.81
N HIS A 495 -3.47 -5.73 -14.54
CA HIS A 495 -4.70 -5.25 -13.92
C HIS A 495 -4.48 -4.84 -12.44
N PRO A 496 -5.09 -3.75 -11.93
CA PRO A 496 -4.89 -3.31 -10.56
C PRO A 496 -5.30 -4.36 -9.51
N TYR A 497 -6.30 -5.19 -9.74
CA TYR A 497 -6.64 -6.29 -8.82
C TYR A 497 -5.56 -7.36 -8.75
N TYR A 498 -4.86 -7.63 -9.85
CA TYR A 498 -3.73 -8.55 -9.84
C TYR A 498 -2.54 -7.98 -9.04
N ALA A 499 -2.29 -6.68 -9.20
CA ALA A 499 -1.23 -5.96 -8.51
C ALA A 499 -1.49 -5.87 -7.00
N THR A 500 -2.68 -5.40 -6.60
CA THR A 500 -3.03 -5.21 -5.20
C THR A 500 -3.14 -6.54 -4.44
N ALA A 501 -3.64 -7.61 -5.08
CA ALA A 501 -3.64 -8.95 -4.49
C ALA A 501 -2.23 -9.40 -4.08
N ARG A 502 -1.19 -8.94 -4.78
CA ARG A 502 0.23 -9.26 -4.57
C ARG A 502 0.99 -8.22 -3.77
N LEU A 503 0.30 -7.19 -3.25
CA LEU A 503 0.91 -6.08 -2.51
C LEU A 503 1.97 -5.31 -3.34
N TRP A 504 1.71 -5.10 -4.63
CA TRP A 504 2.53 -4.19 -5.45
C TRP A 504 2.17 -2.73 -5.20
N ASP A 505 1.04 -2.50 -4.52
CA ASP A 505 0.55 -1.22 -4.04
C ASP A 505 0.08 -1.31 -2.58
N ASP A 506 -0.39 -0.22 -2.02
CA ASP A 506 -0.99 -0.13 -0.68
C ASP A 506 -2.52 -0.06 -0.76
N GLY A 507 -3.09 -0.26 -1.94
CA GLY A 507 -4.52 -0.36 -2.21
C GLY A 507 -4.96 0.37 -3.47
N ILE A 508 -6.10 -0.06 -4.01
CA ILE A 508 -6.81 0.64 -5.07
C ILE A 508 -7.73 1.66 -4.38
N ILE A 509 -7.69 2.89 -4.86
CA ILE A 509 -8.48 4.00 -4.30
C ILE A 509 -9.49 4.55 -5.29
N ASP A 510 -10.62 5.03 -4.80
CA ASP A 510 -11.54 5.85 -5.57
C ASP A 510 -10.82 7.14 -5.99
N PRO A 511 -10.81 7.52 -7.29
CA PRO A 511 -10.24 8.79 -7.73
C PRO A 511 -10.68 10.00 -6.90
N ALA A 512 -11.95 10.07 -6.50
CA ALA A 512 -12.49 11.16 -5.68
C ALA A 512 -11.86 11.24 -4.27
N ASP A 513 -11.36 10.13 -3.73
CA ASP A 513 -10.68 10.08 -2.43
C ASP A 513 -9.19 10.44 -2.48
N THR A 514 -8.62 10.71 -3.66
CA THR A 514 -7.18 10.94 -3.84
C THR A 514 -6.61 12.00 -2.90
N ARG A 515 -7.26 13.15 -2.77
CA ARG A 515 -6.84 14.23 -1.86
C ARG A 515 -6.82 13.76 -0.40
N ARG A 516 -7.86 13.05 0.04
CA ARG A 516 -7.99 12.51 1.39
C ARG A 516 -6.88 11.49 1.70
N MET A 517 -6.62 10.57 0.78
CA MET A 517 -5.58 9.55 0.94
C MET A 517 -4.19 10.18 1.03
N LEU A 518 -3.89 11.16 0.18
CA LEU A 518 -2.66 11.94 0.26
C LEU A 518 -2.53 12.67 1.61
N ALA A 519 -3.59 13.33 2.07
CA ALA A 519 -3.59 14.06 3.33
C ALA A 519 -3.30 13.15 4.53
N LEU A 520 -3.92 11.96 4.57
CA LEU A 520 -3.68 10.96 5.62
C LEU A 520 -2.23 10.46 5.59
N GLY A 521 -1.72 10.11 4.41
CA GLY A 521 -0.35 9.67 4.23
C GLY A 521 0.68 10.75 4.60
N LEU A 522 0.47 12.00 4.17
CA LEU A 522 1.30 13.15 4.53
C LEU A 522 1.29 13.36 6.05
N SER A 523 0.11 13.40 6.66
CA SER A 523 -0.03 13.55 8.12
C SER A 523 0.71 12.46 8.89
N ALA A 524 0.61 11.20 8.45
CA ALA A 524 1.34 10.08 9.04
C ALA A 524 2.86 10.27 8.92
N SER A 525 3.35 10.74 7.77
CA SER A 525 4.78 10.94 7.53
C SER A 525 5.41 12.01 8.42
N LEU A 526 4.63 12.95 8.94
CA LEU A 526 5.11 14.00 9.88
C LEU A 526 5.49 13.47 11.26
N ASN A 527 5.23 12.21 11.56
CA ASN A 527 5.71 11.57 12.81
C ASN A 527 7.19 11.21 12.76
N ALA A 528 7.82 11.19 11.58
CA ALA A 528 9.24 10.98 11.40
C ALA A 528 9.95 12.29 11.00
N PRO A 529 11.19 12.53 11.45
CA PRO A 529 11.98 13.64 10.94
C PRO A 529 12.30 13.43 9.45
N ILE A 530 12.37 14.53 8.69
CA ILE A 530 12.81 14.49 7.30
C ILE A 530 14.34 14.58 7.30
N ALA A 531 14.98 13.47 6.91
CA ALA A 531 16.44 13.38 6.85
C ALA A 531 17.00 14.27 5.72
N ASP A 532 18.28 14.65 5.87
CA ASP A 532 18.99 15.35 4.80
C ASP A 532 19.26 14.40 3.63
N THR A 533 19.01 14.86 2.42
CA THR A 533 19.27 14.11 1.21
C THR A 533 20.71 14.30 0.76
N GLN A 534 21.40 13.21 0.47
CA GLN A 534 22.69 13.21 -0.19
C GLN A 534 22.53 12.50 -1.53
N PHE A 535 22.78 13.24 -2.60
CA PHE A 535 22.75 12.68 -3.94
C PHE A 535 24.08 12.00 -4.28
N GLY A 536 24.00 10.85 -4.97
CA GLY A 536 25.17 10.20 -5.54
C GLY A 536 25.72 10.96 -6.77
N VAL A 537 26.69 10.37 -7.45
CA VAL A 537 27.27 10.96 -8.67
C VAL A 537 26.26 10.87 -9.81
N PHE A 538 25.86 12.00 -10.35
CA PHE A 538 25.14 12.07 -11.62
C PHE A 538 26.11 12.02 -12.79
N ARG A 539 25.89 11.09 -13.73
CA ARG A 539 26.68 11.03 -14.96
C ARG A 539 26.32 12.21 -15.87
N MET A 540 27.31 12.99 -16.31
CA MET A 540 27.14 14.16 -17.17
C MET A 540 27.17 13.79 -18.66
#